data_b417ef3dd440fc4339abe931a528d74c
#
_entry.id   b417ef3dd440fc4339abe931a528d74c
#
_cell.length_a   1.000
_cell.length_b   1.000
_cell.length_c   1.000
_cell.angle_alpha   90.00
_cell.angle_beta   90.00
_cell.angle_gamma   90.00
#
_symmetry.space_group_name_H-M   'P 1'
#
loop_
_entity.id
_entity.type
_entity.pdbx_description
1 polymer ?
#
loop_
_entity_poly.entity_id
_entity_poly.type
_entity_poly.pdbx_seq_one_letter_code
_entity_poly.pdbx_strand_id
1 'polypeptide(L)'
;APTYLKEAQGYDIKEAGWAYFAYEFAAIPGTLVCGWLSDVVFKGRRAITTIIFMALVALFIFLYWQFSDNYMIVTLSLIAIGFFIYGPVMLIGVQALDLAPKNAAGTSAGLTGFFGYFFGTAILANVVMGYVAESSFGWDGTFVLLLIACALSIVFVGFTYKEEQYLVQNRK
;
A
#
# COMPACT_ATOMS: atom_id res chain seq x y z
N ALA A 1 9.03 8.00 -5.07
CA ALA A 1 9.66 7.30 -6.20
C ALA A 1 10.41 8.25 -7.14
N PRO A 2 9.85 9.36 -7.68
CA PRO A 2 10.57 10.24 -8.60
C PRO A 2 11.86 10.80 -8.05
N THR A 3 11.90 11.18 -6.78
CA THR A 3 13.09 11.72 -6.10
C THR A 3 14.22 10.69 -6.07
N TYR A 4 13.91 9.46 -5.68
CA TYR A 4 14.89 8.36 -5.67
C TYR A 4 15.45 8.07 -7.06
N LEU A 5 14.59 7.97 -8.08
CA LEU A 5 15.01 7.72 -9.45
C LEU A 5 15.95 8.81 -9.99
N LYS A 6 15.66 10.07 -9.65
CA LYS A 6 16.49 11.21 -10.07
C LYS A 6 17.80 11.31 -9.28
N GLU A 7 17.72 11.25 -7.94
CA GLU A 7 18.87 11.56 -7.07
C GLU A 7 19.82 10.37 -6.88
N ALA A 8 19.26 9.16 -6.74
CA ALA A 8 20.06 7.97 -6.48
C ALA A 8 20.42 7.21 -7.75
N GLN A 9 19.56 7.22 -8.77
CA GLN A 9 19.75 6.45 -10.00
C GLN A 9 20.11 7.29 -11.23
N GLY A 10 20.06 8.63 -11.10
CA GLY A 10 20.46 9.53 -12.18
C GLY A 10 19.54 9.52 -13.42
N TYR A 11 18.31 9.02 -13.29
CA TYR A 11 17.35 9.03 -14.40
C TYR A 11 16.91 10.45 -14.75
N ASP A 12 16.65 10.69 -16.05
CA ASP A 12 16.07 11.95 -16.49
C ASP A 12 14.69 12.19 -15.84
N ILE A 13 14.37 13.46 -15.64
CA ILE A 13 13.10 13.86 -15.01
C ILE A 13 11.88 13.35 -15.79
N LYS A 14 12.03 13.21 -17.12
CA LYS A 14 10.98 12.65 -17.98
C LYS A 14 10.78 11.16 -17.73
N GLU A 15 11.87 10.38 -17.62
CA GLU A 15 11.82 8.94 -17.34
C GLU A 15 11.24 8.66 -15.97
N ALA A 16 11.67 9.41 -14.94
CA ALA A 16 11.12 9.32 -13.60
C ALA A 16 9.64 9.70 -13.57
N GLY A 17 9.25 10.72 -14.35
CA GLY A 17 7.86 11.16 -14.49
C GLY A 17 6.97 10.11 -15.17
N TRP A 18 7.45 9.47 -16.23
CA TRP A 18 6.71 8.39 -16.92
C TRP A 18 6.55 7.15 -16.03
N ALA A 19 7.59 6.75 -15.30
CA ALA A 19 7.51 5.64 -14.37
C ALA A 19 6.50 5.91 -13.24
N TYR A 20 6.46 7.13 -12.71
CA TYR A 20 5.48 7.53 -11.70
C TYR A 20 4.06 7.64 -12.28
N PHE A 21 3.90 8.17 -13.50
CA PHE A 21 2.61 8.18 -14.18
C PHE A 21 2.06 6.75 -14.37
N ALA A 22 2.92 5.82 -14.80
CA ALA A 22 2.54 4.42 -14.98
C ALA A 22 2.13 3.75 -13.65
N TYR A 23 2.82 4.08 -12.55
CA TYR A 23 2.46 3.67 -11.18
C TYR A 23 1.04 4.13 -10.81
N GLU A 24 0.73 5.42 -10.97
CA GLU A 24 -0.59 5.97 -10.64
C GLU A 24 -1.70 5.42 -11.57
N PHE A 25 -1.40 5.27 -12.86
CA PHE A 25 -2.36 4.73 -13.82
C PHE A 25 -2.71 3.27 -13.52
N ALA A 26 -1.73 2.45 -13.12
CA ALA A 26 -1.93 1.05 -12.73
C ALA A 26 -2.78 0.90 -11.46
N ALA A 27 -2.84 1.92 -10.62
CA ALA A 27 -3.66 1.94 -9.41
C ALA A 27 -5.17 1.79 -9.71
N ILE A 28 -5.63 2.33 -10.83
CA ILE A 28 -7.05 2.32 -11.21
C ILE A 28 -7.54 0.87 -11.41
N PRO A 29 -7.01 0.09 -12.38
CA PRO A 29 -7.41 -1.30 -12.54
C PRO A 29 -7.06 -2.16 -11.30
N GLY A 30 -5.97 -1.88 -10.61
CA GLY A 30 -5.57 -2.59 -9.40
C GLY A 30 -6.61 -2.51 -8.29
N THR A 31 -7.15 -1.34 -8.04
CA THR A 31 -8.21 -1.11 -7.04
C THR A 31 -9.49 -1.87 -7.41
N LEU A 32 -9.89 -1.85 -8.70
CA LEU A 32 -11.06 -2.57 -9.18
C LEU A 32 -10.90 -4.08 -9.03
N VAL A 33 -9.75 -4.62 -9.44
CA VAL A 33 -9.44 -6.05 -9.29
C VAL A 33 -9.40 -6.46 -7.82
N CYS A 34 -8.81 -5.66 -6.95
CA CYS A 34 -8.76 -5.91 -5.51
C CYS A 34 -10.16 -5.97 -4.89
N GLY A 35 -11.04 -5.01 -5.21
CA GLY A 35 -12.43 -5.00 -4.78
C GLY A 35 -13.20 -6.21 -5.28
N TRP A 36 -13.09 -6.52 -6.58
CA TRP A 36 -13.74 -7.68 -7.18
C TRP A 36 -13.27 -9.00 -6.54
N LEU A 37 -11.95 -9.19 -6.34
CA LEU A 37 -11.40 -10.37 -5.64
C LEU A 37 -11.96 -10.50 -4.22
N SER A 38 -11.99 -9.39 -3.48
CA SER A 38 -12.52 -9.35 -2.12
C SER A 38 -13.99 -9.79 -2.07
N ASP A 39 -14.82 -9.24 -2.96
CA ASP A 39 -16.27 -9.46 -2.90
C ASP A 39 -16.68 -10.80 -3.52
N VAL A 40 -16.13 -11.16 -4.68
CA VAL A 40 -16.54 -12.35 -5.44
C VAL A 40 -15.78 -13.60 -5.02
N VAL A 41 -14.43 -13.54 -4.99
CA VAL A 41 -13.61 -14.72 -4.72
C VAL A 41 -13.55 -15.02 -3.23
N PHE A 42 -13.27 -14.01 -2.42
CA PHE A 42 -13.15 -14.15 -0.96
C PHE A 42 -14.44 -13.91 -0.19
N LYS A 43 -15.58 -13.68 -0.89
CA LYS A 43 -16.93 -13.56 -0.32
C LYS A 43 -17.02 -12.48 0.77
N GLY A 44 -16.40 -11.32 0.52
CA GLY A 44 -16.37 -10.20 1.43
C GLY A 44 -15.31 -10.27 2.55
N ARG A 45 -14.39 -11.23 2.49
CA ARG A 45 -13.26 -11.34 3.42
C ARG A 45 -12.15 -10.39 3.01
N ARG A 46 -12.23 -9.15 3.46
CA ARG A 46 -11.34 -8.07 3.05
C ARG A 46 -9.92 -8.25 3.56
N ALA A 47 -9.76 -8.78 4.78
CA ALA A 47 -8.46 -9.01 5.40
C ALA A 47 -7.57 -9.95 4.57
N ILE A 48 -8.13 -11.05 4.02
CA ILE A 48 -7.34 -11.98 3.19
C ILE A 48 -6.82 -11.29 1.95
N THR A 49 -7.68 -10.56 1.24
CA THR A 49 -7.32 -9.84 0.02
C THR A 49 -6.23 -8.80 0.30
N THR A 50 -6.40 -8.04 1.39
CA THR A 50 -5.42 -7.05 1.84
C THR A 50 -4.07 -7.68 2.14
N ILE A 51 -4.02 -8.80 2.85
CA ILE A 51 -2.77 -9.52 3.19
C ILE A 51 -2.05 -9.99 1.92
N ILE A 52 -2.78 -10.60 0.96
CA ILE A 52 -2.20 -11.08 -0.30
C ILE A 52 -1.62 -9.92 -1.10
N PHE A 53 -2.37 -8.84 -1.25
CA PHE A 53 -1.92 -7.67 -2.01
C PHE A 53 -0.72 -6.99 -1.33
N MET A 54 -0.73 -6.84 0.00
CA MET A 54 0.41 -6.26 0.74
C MET A 54 1.66 -7.13 0.67
N ALA A 55 1.51 -8.47 0.64
CA ALA A 55 2.64 -9.38 0.42
C ALA A 55 3.24 -9.20 -0.99
N LEU A 56 2.39 -9.02 -2.02
CA LEU A 56 2.85 -8.72 -3.38
C LEU A 56 3.51 -7.35 -3.46
N VAL A 57 2.98 -6.32 -2.79
CA VAL A 57 3.64 -5.00 -2.67
C VAL A 57 5.03 -5.15 -2.07
N ALA A 58 5.18 -5.88 -0.96
CA ALA A 58 6.48 -6.10 -0.33
C ALA A 58 7.47 -6.82 -1.27
N LEU A 59 6.99 -7.80 -2.03
CA LEU A 59 7.80 -8.50 -3.03
C LEU A 59 8.31 -7.53 -4.12
N PHE A 60 7.43 -6.69 -4.68
CA PHE A 60 7.82 -5.74 -5.72
C PHE A 60 8.67 -4.57 -5.20
N ILE A 61 8.50 -4.15 -3.94
CA ILE A 61 9.43 -3.22 -3.26
C ILE A 61 10.81 -3.85 -3.15
N PHE A 62 10.89 -5.12 -2.77
CA PHE A 62 12.16 -5.85 -2.66
C PHE A 62 12.83 -6.00 -4.04
N LEU A 63 12.09 -6.34 -5.09
CA LEU A 63 12.62 -6.40 -6.45
C LEU A 63 13.09 -5.03 -6.95
N TYR A 64 12.34 -3.99 -6.68
CA TYR A 64 12.72 -2.61 -7.00
C TYR A 64 14.04 -2.21 -6.33
N TRP A 65 14.22 -2.60 -5.06
CA TRP A 65 15.45 -2.32 -4.33
C TRP A 65 16.65 -3.09 -4.88
N GLN A 66 16.51 -4.40 -5.11
CA GLN A 66 17.61 -5.27 -5.56
C GLN A 66 18.06 -5.02 -7.00
N PHE A 67 17.16 -4.60 -7.87
CA PHE A 67 17.42 -4.42 -9.31
C PHE A 67 17.28 -2.96 -9.74
N SER A 68 17.67 -2.03 -8.87
CA SER A 68 17.55 -0.59 -9.09
C SER A 68 18.35 -0.06 -10.30
N ASP A 69 19.37 -0.77 -10.75
CA ASP A 69 20.19 -0.38 -11.91
C ASP A 69 19.49 -0.62 -13.26
N ASN A 70 18.42 -1.41 -13.28
CA ASN A 70 17.72 -1.76 -14.50
C ASN A 70 16.40 -1.01 -14.63
N TYR A 71 16.35 0.01 -15.50
CA TYR A 71 15.17 0.85 -15.72
C TYR A 71 13.90 0.06 -16.01
N MET A 72 13.97 -1.03 -16.79
CA MET A 72 12.80 -1.84 -17.12
C MET A 72 12.25 -2.56 -15.89
N ILE A 73 13.11 -3.16 -15.06
CA ILE A 73 12.70 -3.84 -13.83
C ILE A 73 12.13 -2.83 -12.84
N VAL A 74 12.76 -1.68 -12.70
CA VAL A 74 12.31 -0.56 -11.87
C VAL A 74 10.90 -0.11 -12.28
N THR A 75 10.69 0.17 -13.57
CA THR A 75 9.39 0.63 -14.09
C THR A 75 8.31 -0.43 -13.90
N LEU A 76 8.59 -1.70 -14.22
CA LEU A 76 7.66 -2.81 -14.02
C LEU A 76 7.32 -3.01 -12.54
N SER A 77 8.31 -2.90 -11.66
CA SER A 77 8.08 -2.99 -10.21
C SER A 77 7.22 -1.84 -9.71
N LEU A 78 7.43 -0.63 -10.18
CA LEU A 78 6.59 0.54 -9.84
C LEU A 78 5.15 0.36 -10.33
N ILE A 79 4.95 -0.11 -11.56
CA ILE A 79 3.61 -0.43 -12.10
C ILE A 79 2.92 -1.47 -11.20
N ALA A 80 3.64 -2.54 -10.84
CA ALA A 80 3.11 -3.59 -9.99
C ALA A 80 2.80 -3.08 -8.57
N ILE A 81 3.68 -2.27 -7.97
CA ILE A 81 3.43 -1.64 -6.67
C ILE A 81 2.17 -0.76 -6.76
N GLY A 82 2.05 0.08 -7.78
CA GLY A 82 0.86 0.91 -8.01
C GLY A 82 -0.42 0.07 -8.12
N PHE A 83 -0.37 -1.00 -8.90
CA PHE A 83 -1.50 -1.92 -9.06
C PHE A 83 -1.94 -2.57 -7.74
N PHE A 84 -0.99 -2.98 -6.89
CA PHE A 84 -1.30 -3.73 -5.68
C PHE A 84 -1.52 -2.89 -4.43
N ILE A 85 -1.03 -1.64 -4.34
CA ILE A 85 -1.05 -0.86 -3.09
C ILE A 85 -2.40 -0.18 -2.82
N TYR A 86 -3.06 0.38 -3.84
CA TYR A 86 -4.28 1.18 -3.65
C TYR A 86 -5.51 0.34 -3.27
N GLY A 87 -5.55 -0.94 -3.70
CA GLY A 87 -6.58 -1.88 -3.30
C GLY A 87 -6.65 -2.07 -1.78
N PRO A 88 -5.55 -2.48 -1.11
CA PRO A 88 -5.47 -2.56 0.34
C PRO A 88 -5.87 -1.28 1.07
N VAL A 89 -5.41 -0.12 0.60
CA VAL A 89 -5.78 1.18 1.20
C VAL A 89 -7.29 1.39 1.18
N MET A 90 -7.94 1.10 0.05
CA MET A 90 -9.39 1.15 -0.06
C MET A 90 -10.08 0.11 0.84
N LEU A 91 -9.61 -1.15 0.82
CA LEU A 91 -10.23 -2.23 1.59
C LEU A 91 -10.15 -2.03 3.10
N ILE A 92 -9.08 -1.46 3.62
CA ILE A 92 -8.96 -1.09 5.05
C ILE A 92 -10.06 -0.09 5.43
N GLY A 93 -10.29 0.93 4.60
CA GLY A 93 -11.37 1.90 4.82
C GLY A 93 -12.74 1.24 4.81
N VAL A 94 -13.01 0.37 3.84
CA VAL A 94 -14.29 -0.36 3.75
C VAL A 94 -14.45 -1.35 4.91
N GLN A 95 -13.38 -2.04 5.33
CA GLN A 95 -13.39 -2.92 6.50
C GLN A 95 -13.72 -2.16 7.79
N ALA A 96 -13.18 -0.97 7.97
CA ALA A 96 -13.50 -0.11 9.11
C ALA A 96 -15.00 0.27 9.13
N LEU A 97 -15.61 0.50 7.97
CA LEU A 97 -17.04 0.73 7.84
C LEU A 97 -17.88 -0.52 8.15
N ASP A 98 -17.43 -1.69 7.68
CA ASP A 98 -18.12 -2.96 7.91
C ASP A 98 -18.12 -3.40 9.38
N LEU A 99 -17.06 -3.05 10.13
CA LEU A 99 -16.91 -3.34 11.55
C LEU A 99 -17.63 -2.31 12.45
N ALA A 100 -17.87 -1.10 11.94
CA ALA A 100 -18.51 -0.04 12.70
C ALA A 100 -20.03 -0.25 12.85
N PRO A 101 -20.64 0.12 13.98
CA PRO A 101 -22.08 0.18 14.09
C PRO A 101 -22.64 1.25 13.14
N LYS A 102 -23.86 1.01 12.61
CA LYS A 102 -24.48 1.86 11.58
C LYS A 102 -24.54 3.35 11.90
N ASN A 103 -24.71 3.69 13.18
CA ASN A 103 -24.75 5.07 13.68
C ASN A 103 -23.36 5.73 13.80
N ALA A 104 -22.26 4.97 13.70
CA ALA A 104 -20.90 5.45 13.82
C ALA A 104 -20.08 5.26 12.52
N ALA A 105 -20.69 4.83 11.42
CA ALA A 105 -19.98 4.55 10.16
C ALA A 105 -19.23 5.79 9.63
N GLY A 106 -19.84 6.98 9.65
CA GLY A 106 -19.18 8.21 9.23
C GLY A 106 -17.98 8.57 10.09
N THR A 107 -18.09 8.41 11.42
CA THR A 107 -16.98 8.65 12.35
C THR A 107 -15.83 7.66 12.12
N SER A 108 -16.16 6.39 11.91
CA SER A 108 -15.15 5.35 11.61
C SER A 108 -14.40 5.67 10.32
N ALA A 109 -15.09 6.04 9.25
CA ALA A 109 -14.46 6.44 7.99
C ALA A 109 -13.58 7.70 8.17
N GLY A 110 -14.08 8.69 8.88
CA GLY A 110 -13.34 9.93 9.17
C GLY A 110 -12.07 9.68 9.99
N LEU A 111 -12.15 8.85 11.03
CA LEU A 111 -10.98 8.47 11.83
C LEU A 111 -9.96 7.68 11.02
N THR A 112 -10.39 6.68 10.25
CA THR A 112 -9.50 5.89 9.40
C THR A 112 -8.78 6.79 8.38
N GLY A 113 -9.51 7.69 7.72
CA GLY A 113 -8.93 8.67 6.82
C GLY A 113 -7.96 9.62 7.52
N PHE A 114 -8.34 10.18 8.67
CA PHE A 114 -7.49 11.07 9.44
C PHE A 114 -6.16 10.41 9.83
N PHE A 115 -6.21 9.22 10.42
CA PHE A 115 -5.00 8.49 10.81
C PHE A 115 -4.15 8.09 9.60
N GLY A 116 -4.77 7.64 8.51
CA GLY A 116 -4.07 7.29 7.28
C GLY A 116 -3.34 8.48 6.65
N TYR A 117 -4.01 9.62 6.51
CA TYR A 117 -3.40 10.80 5.90
C TYR A 117 -2.46 11.55 6.84
N PHE A 118 -2.85 11.77 8.09
CA PHE A 118 -2.02 12.54 9.02
C PHE A 118 -0.79 11.76 9.48
N PHE A 119 -0.96 10.57 10.02
CA PHE A 119 0.18 9.77 10.48
C PHE A 119 0.88 9.05 9.33
N GLY A 120 0.14 8.43 8.41
CA GLY A 120 0.71 7.68 7.31
C GLY A 120 1.42 8.58 6.29
N THR A 121 0.70 9.54 5.72
CA THR A 121 1.24 10.35 4.63
C THR A 121 2.05 11.54 5.15
N ALA A 122 1.51 12.35 6.07
CA ALA A 122 2.17 13.57 6.49
C ALA A 122 3.42 13.29 7.35
N ILE A 123 3.35 12.38 8.31
CA ILE A 123 4.45 12.10 9.24
C ILE A 123 5.37 11.00 8.68
N LEU A 124 4.85 9.77 8.49
CA LEU A 124 5.71 8.64 8.11
C LEU A 124 6.29 8.81 6.71
N ALA A 125 5.44 9.09 5.70
CA ALA A 125 5.92 9.14 4.32
C ALA A 125 6.74 10.40 3.99
N ASN A 126 6.46 11.56 4.58
CA ASN A 126 7.19 12.78 4.26
C ASN A 126 8.32 13.06 5.25
N VAL A 127 8.05 13.01 6.56
CA VAL A 127 9.05 13.40 7.57
C VAL A 127 10.02 12.26 7.85
N VAL A 128 9.51 11.08 8.23
CA VAL A 128 10.38 9.96 8.65
C VAL A 128 11.18 9.43 7.47
N MET A 129 10.55 9.21 6.30
CA MET A 129 11.28 8.71 5.13
C MET A 129 12.26 9.73 4.57
N GLY A 130 11.93 11.04 4.60
CA GLY A 130 12.86 12.10 4.22
C GLY A 130 14.10 12.10 5.13
N TYR A 131 13.88 12.08 6.45
CA TYR A 131 14.96 12.02 7.42
C TYR A 131 15.85 10.78 7.28
N VAL A 132 15.24 9.59 7.05
CA VAL A 132 16.00 8.35 6.85
C VAL A 132 16.81 8.39 5.56
N ALA A 133 16.28 8.93 4.46
CA ALA A 133 16.98 9.06 3.20
C ALA A 133 18.21 10.00 3.29
N GLU A 134 18.14 11.06 4.11
CA GLU A 134 19.23 12.00 4.36
C GLU A 134 20.22 11.52 5.44
N SER A 135 19.86 10.48 6.21
CA SER A 135 20.71 9.93 7.26
C SER A 135 21.81 9.03 6.70
N SER A 136 22.68 8.52 7.60
CA SER A 136 23.71 7.52 7.26
C SER A 136 23.16 6.21 6.70
N PHE A 137 21.87 5.94 6.88
CA PHE A 137 21.17 4.76 6.31
C PHE A 137 20.81 4.95 4.83
N GLY A 138 20.71 6.20 4.36
CA GLY A 138 20.43 6.52 2.97
C GLY A 138 19.15 5.92 2.42
N TRP A 139 19.13 5.70 1.12
CA TRP A 139 17.97 5.11 0.43
C TRP A 139 17.73 3.65 0.81
N ASP A 140 18.75 2.88 1.17
CA ASP A 140 18.60 1.50 1.64
C ASP A 140 17.76 1.42 2.93
N GLY A 141 18.01 2.34 3.87
CA GLY A 141 17.18 2.48 5.06
C GLY A 141 15.71 2.77 4.76
N THR A 142 15.46 3.56 3.71
CA THR A 142 14.10 3.87 3.24
C THR A 142 13.39 2.62 2.72
N PHE A 143 14.05 1.77 1.93
CA PHE A 143 13.48 0.50 1.46
C PHE A 143 13.20 -0.48 2.59
N VAL A 144 14.13 -0.61 3.55
CA VAL A 144 13.92 -1.43 4.75
C VAL A 144 12.71 -0.95 5.55
N LEU A 145 12.57 0.37 5.74
CA LEU A 145 11.42 0.95 6.43
C LEU A 145 10.09 0.64 5.73
N LEU A 146 10.06 0.70 4.38
CA LEU A 146 8.89 0.33 3.59
C LEU A 146 8.52 -1.15 3.77
N LEU A 147 9.49 -2.05 3.75
CA LEU A 147 9.27 -3.48 3.97
C LEU A 147 8.75 -3.76 5.39
N ILE A 148 9.28 -3.09 6.40
CA ILE A 148 8.78 -3.17 7.78
C ILE A 148 7.34 -2.67 7.85
N ALA A 149 7.00 -1.55 7.20
CA ALA A 149 5.65 -1.03 7.16
C ALA A 149 4.66 -2.01 6.50
N CYS A 150 5.06 -2.68 5.40
CA CYS A 150 4.27 -3.74 4.78
C CYS A 150 4.05 -4.92 5.74
N ALA A 151 5.10 -5.39 6.42
CA ALA A 151 5.01 -6.48 7.39
C ALA A 151 4.08 -6.12 8.56
N LEU A 152 4.21 -4.92 9.12
CA LEU A 152 3.33 -4.43 10.18
C LEU A 152 1.87 -4.34 9.72
N SER A 153 1.62 -3.85 8.50
CA SER A 153 0.28 -3.80 7.91
C SER A 153 -0.34 -5.20 7.82
N ILE A 154 0.42 -6.20 7.36
CA ILE A 154 -0.04 -7.60 7.28
C ILE A 154 -0.39 -8.13 8.68
N VAL A 155 0.45 -7.87 9.68
CA VAL A 155 0.21 -8.31 11.06
C VAL A 155 -1.05 -7.66 11.63
N PHE A 156 -1.20 -6.35 11.52
CA PHE A 156 -2.37 -5.63 12.04
C PHE A 156 -3.68 -6.07 11.36
N VAL A 157 -3.68 -6.21 10.04
CA VAL A 157 -4.83 -6.74 9.31
C VAL A 157 -5.12 -8.19 9.71
N GLY A 158 -4.10 -8.98 9.99
CA GLY A 158 -4.24 -10.34 10.51
C GLY A 158 -5.00 -10.42 11.84
N PHE A 159 -4.87 -9.44 12.73
CA PHE A 159 -5.65 -9.40 13.98
C PHE A 159 -7.15 -9.21 13.74
N THR A 160 -7.53 -8.48 12.69
CA THR A 160 -8.95 -8.23 12.36
C THR A 160 -9.61 -9.43 11.65
N TYR A 161 -8.84 -10.41 11.21
CA TYR A 161 -9.31 -11.54 10.41
C TYR A 161 -10.39 -12.38 11.12
N LYS A 162 -10.23 -12.63 12.43
CA LYS A 162 -11.19 -13.42 13.21
C LYS A 162 -12.54 -12.71 13.36
N GLU A 163 -12.52 -11.42 13.64
CA GLU A 163 -13.72 -10.60 13.77
C GLU A 163 -14.48 -10.50 12.45
N GLU A 164 -13.75 -10.34 11.35
CA GLU A 164 -14.33 -10.32 10.01
C GLU A 164 -15.02 -11.65 9.66
N GLN A 165 -14.39 -12.79 9.99
CA GLN A 165 -15.00 -14.11 9.77
C GLN A 165 -16.33 -14.25 10.53
N TYR A 166 -16.39 -13.81 11.78
CA TYR A 166 -17.60 -13.83 12.59
C TYR A 166 -18.72 -13.01 11.95
N LEU A 167 -18.42 -11.82 11.46
CA LEU A 167 -19.40 -10.96 10.80
C LEU A 167 -19.90 -11.52 9.47
N VAL A 168 -19.02 -12.09 8.65
CA VAL A 168 -19.40 -12.69 7.35
C VAL A 168 -20.28 -13.92 7.55
N GLN A 169 -20.07 -14.71 8.60
CA GLN A 169 -20.90 -15.87 8.94
C GLN A 169 -22.30 -15.47 9.43
N ASN A 170 -22.41 -14.35 10.15
CA ASN A 170 -23.68 -13.89 10.73
C ASN A 170 -24.48 -12.95 9.80
N ARG A 171 -23.94 -12.56 8.64
CA ARG A 171 -24.66 -11.80 7.60
C ARG A 171 -25.62 -12.67 6.74
N LYS A 172 -25.65 -14.00 6.94
CA LYS A 172 -26.62 -14.92 6.34
C LYS A 172 -27.88 -15.01 7.20
#